data_4ad3935257587a04a731a1143c61dd55
#
_entry.id   4ad3935257587a04a731a1143c61dd55
#
_cell.length_a   1.000
_cell.length_b   1.000
_cell.length_c   1.000
_cell.angle_alpha   90.00
_cell.angle_beta   90.00
_cell.angle_gamma   90.00
#
_symmetry.space_group_name_H-M   'P 1'
#
loop_
_entity.id
_entity.type
_entity.pdbx_description
1 polymer ?
#
loop_
_entity_poly.entity_id
_entity_poly.type
_entity_poly.pdbx_seq_one_letter_code
_entity_poly.pdbx_strand_id
1 'polypeptide(L)'
;MIFSDLYINGKWVEGAGRHPVYDPSDGSVIAEIAIAGEKEVDAAMNAAAAAFPTFAQTPSRQRGEMLRRAFEIMIAEADDLARLVSRENGKVFADAKAEVLYAAEFFRWFSEEAVRIEGDFRTSPSGDKRIIV
;
A
#
# COMPACT_ATOMS: atom_id res chain seq x y z
N MET A 1 9.94 -13.68 6.11
CA MET A 1 8.67 -14.43 6.38
C MET A 1 7.72 -14.03 5.28
N ILE A 2 7.15 -14.99 4.53
CA ILE A 2 6.16 -14.71 3.48
C ILE A 2 4.78 -14.77 4.13
N PHE A 3 4.06 -13.65 4.12
CA PHE A 3 2.66 -13.61 4.55
C PHE A 3 1.78 -14.04 3.37
N SER A 4 1.10 -15.15 3.49
CA SER A 4 0.33 -15.76 2.41
C SER A 4 -1.19 -15.64 2.57
N ASP A 5 -1.66 -15.18 3.72
CA ASP A 5 -3.07 -14.97 4.01
C ASP A 5 -3.55 -13.57 3.65
N LEU A 6 -4.85 -13.37 3.53
CA LEU A 6 -5.46 -12.06 3.31
C LEU A 6 -5.39 -11.24 4.60
N TYR A 7 -5.06 -9.96 4.50
CA TYR A 7 -5.08 -9.04 5.64
C TYR A 7 -6.32 -8.15 5.57
N ILE A 8 -7.32 -8.44 6.43
CA ILE A 8 -8.59 -7.72 6.44
C ILE A 8 -8.91 -7.25 7.86
N ASN A 9 -9.19 -5.96 8.01
CA ASN A 9 -9.56 -5.33 9.29
C ASN A 9 -8.57 -5.64 10.44
N GLY A 10 -7.28 -5.57 10.15
CA GLY A 10 -6.22 -5.80 11.13
C GLY A 10 -5.97 -7.28 11.49
N LYS A 11 -6.52 -8.22 10.72
CA LYS A 11 -6.38 -9.67 10.97
C LYS A 11 -5.99 -10.40 9.69
N TRP A 12 -5.20 -11.48 9.86
CA TRP A 12 -4.92 -12.43 8.80
C TRP A 12 -6.06 -13.45 8.71
N VAL A 13 -6.56 -13.71 7.48
CA VAL A 13 -7.65 -14.66 7.19
C VAL A 13 -7.27 -15.56 6.01
N GLU A 14 -7.69 -16.81 6.07
CA GLU A 14 -7.28 -17.84 5.10
C GLU A 14 -7.81 -17.61 3.67
N GLY A 15 -8.95 -16.90 3.53
CA GLY A 15 -9.61 -16.71 2.23
C GLY A 15 -10.42 -17.91 1.76
N ALA A 16 -10.89 -17.84 0.49
CA ALA A 16 -11.76 -18.86 -0.13
C ALA A 16 -10.97 -20.02 -0.77
N GLY A 17 -9.66 -19.90 -0.90
CA GLY A 17 -8.80 -20.91 -1.51
C GLY A 17 -7.35 -20.49 -1.54
N ARG A 18 -6.50 -21.29 -2.19
CA ARG A 18 -5.06 -21.06 -2.34
C ARG A 18 -4.66 -21.09 -3.81
N HIS A 19 -3.66 -20.29 -4.15
CA HIS A 19 -3.04 -20.26 -5.47
C HIS A 19 -1.52 -20.36 -5.34
N PRO A 20 -0.86 -21.28 -6.04
CA PRO A 20 0.59 -21.37 -6.01
C PRO A 20 1.24 -20.23 -6.79
N VAL A 21 2.30 -19.66 -6.23
CA VAL A 21 3.21 -18.72 -6.88
C VAL A 21 4.46 -19.50 -7.27
N TYR A 22 4.87 -19.41 -8.54
CA TYR A 22 5.97 -20.18 -9.09
C TYR A 22 7.20 -19.31 -9.35
N ASP A 23 8.37 -19.89 -9.14
CA ASP A 23 9.63 -19.34 -9.63
C ASP A 23 9.74 -19.57 -11.14
N PRO A 24 9.79 -18.54 -11.98
CA PRO A 24 9.83 -18.72 -13.43
C PRO A 24 11.15 -19.31 -13.94
N SER A 25 12.19 -19.37 -13.10
CA SER A 25 13.50 -19.91 -13.50
C SER A 25 13.51 -21.44 -13.53
N ASP A 26 12.76 -22.11 -12.66
CA ASP A 26 12.75 -23.57 -12.52
C ASP A 26 11.35 -24.18 -12.36
N GLY A 27 10.31 -23.35 -12.24
CA GLY A 27 8.93 -23.78 -12.05
C GLY A 27 8.61 -24.30 -10.64
N SER A 28 9.51 -24.13 -9.68
CA SER A 28 9.25 -24.51 -8.28
C SER A 28 8.22 -23.60 -7.61
N VAL A 29 7.46 -24.15 -6.67
CA VAL A 29 6.49 -23.36 -5.89
C VAL A 29 7.24 -22.56 -4.83
N ILE A 30 7.09 -21.24 -4.86
CA ILE A 30 7.66 -20.31 -3.87
C ILE A 30 6.79 -20.24 -2.62
N ALA A 31 5.48 -20.11 -2.83
CA ALA A 31 4.47 -20.01 -1.79
C ALA A 31 3.09 -20.35 -2.33
N GLU A 32 2.13 -20.58 -1.43
CA GLU A 32 0.71 -20.62 -1.74
C GLU A 32 0.03 -19.42 -1.11
N ILE A 33 -0.54 -18.53 -1.92
CA ILE A 33 -1.23 -17.32 -1.47
C ILE A 33 -2.74 -17.55 -1.37
N ALA A 34 -3.39 -16.86 -0.44
CA ALA A 34 -4.84 -16.90 -0.29
C ALA A 34 -5.55 -16.18 -1.44
N ILE A 35 -6.67 -16.76 -1.88
CA ILE A 35 -7.59 -16.16 -2.85
C ILE A 35 -8.79 -15.60 -2.11
N ALA A 36 -9.15 -14.35 -2.38
CA ALA A 36 -10.38 -13.75 -1.89
C ALA A 36 -11.58 -14.23 -2.73
N GLY A 37 -12.63 -14.69 -2.07
CA GLY A 37 -13.95 -14.83 -2.64
C GLY A 37 -14.79 -13.58 -2.41
N GLU A 38 -16.05 -13.60 -2.84
CA GLU A 38 -17.00 -12.47 -2.67
C GLU A 38 -17.12 -12.05 -1.19
N LYS A 39 -17.20 -13.02 -0.29
CA LYS A 39 -17.30 -12.75 1.16
C LYS A 39 -16.10 -11.96 1.72
N GLU A 40 -14.89 -12.30 1.31
CA GLU A 40 -13.67 -11.62 1.75
C GLU A 40 -13.56 -10.23 1.15
N VAL A 41 -13.97 -10.07 -0.13
CA VAL A 41 -14.04 -8.76 -0.79
C VAL A 41 -15.05 -7.85 -0.08
N ASP A 42 -16.25 -8.33 0.20
CA ASP A 42 -17.28 -7.58 0.94
C ASP A 42 -16.79 -7.21 2.34
N ALA A 43 -16.14 -8.14 3.04
CA ALA A 43 -15.57 -7.86 4.35
C ALA A 43 -14.50 -6.76 4.31
N ALA A 44 -13.63 -6.75 3.31
CA ALA A 44 -12.61 -5.74 3.11
C ALA A 44 -13.22 -4.37 2.79
N MET A 45 -14.21 -4.31 1.89
CA MET A 45 -14.93 -3.08 1.55
C MET A 45 -15.68 -2.49 2.75
N ASN A 46 -16.38 -3.33 3.52
CA ASN A 46 -17.09 -2.90 4.72
C ASN A 46 -16.12 -2.40 5.81
N ALA A 47 -14.97 -3.06 5.99
CA ALA A 47 -13.95 -2.61 6.91
C ALA A 47 -13.36 -1.25 6.53
N ALA A 48 -13.08 -1.04 5.23
CA ALA A 48 -12.59 0.23 4.73
C ALA A 48 -13.63 1.36 4.91
N ALA A 49 -14.89 1.09 4.58
CA ALA A 49 -15.98 2.05 4.75
C ALA A 49 -16.17 2.43 6.23
N ALA A 50 -16.09 1.46 7.15
CA ALA A 50 -16.20 1.70 8.59
C ALA A 50 -15.01 2.50 9.16
N ALA A 51 -13.81 2.30 8.63
CA ALA A 51 -12.60 3.02 9.06
C ALA A 51 -12.53 4.46 8.53
N PHE A 52 -13.11 4.74 7.37
CA PHE A 52 -12.98 6.00 6.66
C PHE A 52 -13.34 7.25 7.49
N PRO A 53 -14.49 7.33 8.21
CA PRO A 53 -14.87 8.54 8.94
C PRO A 53 -13.82 8.97 9.98
N THR A 54 -13.25 8.01 10.69
CA THR A 54 -12.19 8.27 11.70
C THR A 54 -10.87 8.60 11.02
N PHE A 55 -10.49 7.85 9.99
CA PHE A 55 -9.24 8.07 9.28
C PHE A 55 -9.21 9.42 8.56
N ALA A 56 -10.34 9.87 8.00
CA ALA A 56 -10.48 11.16 7.34
C ALA A 56 -10.21 12.35 8.29
N GLN A 57 -10.42 12.17 9.59
CA GLN A 57 -10.14 13.17 10.61
C GLN A 57 -8.70 13.10 11.17
N THR A 58 -7.91 12.13 10.73
CA THR A 58 -6.51 12.00 11.18
C THR A 58 -5.71 13.22 10.75
N PRO A 59 -5.01 13.89 11.68
CA PRO A 59 -4.17 15.04 11.36
C PRO A 59 -3.16 14.72 10.25
N SER A 60 -2.93 15.67 9.35
CA SER A 60 -2.03 15.50 8.21
C SER A 60 -0.62 15.07 8.62
N ARG A 61 -0.10 15.59 9.73
CA ARG A 61 1.20 15.16 10.29
C ARG A 61 1.21 13.68 10.63
N GLN A 62 0.16 13.16 11.25
CA GLN A 62 0.08 11.74 11.61
C GLN A 62 0.02 10.85 10.36
N ARG A 63 -0.71 11.26 9.31
CA ARG A 63 -0.72 10.55 8.03
C ARG A 63 0.66 10.54 7.37
N GLY A 64 1.37 11.68 7.41
CA GLY A 64 2.75 11.76 6.95
C GLY A 64 3.70 10.81 7.70
N GLU A 65 3.59 10.74 9.03
CA GLU A 65 4.40 9.82 9.84
C GLU A 65 4.12 8.33 9.53
N MET A 66 2.88 7.96 9.20
CA MET A 66 2.56 6.60 8.74
C MET A 66 3.29 6.25 7.44
N LEU A 67 3.28 7.17 6.47
CA LEU A 67 3.99 6.99 5.20
C LEU A 67 5.51 6.96 5.40
N ARG A 68 6.05 7.87 6.23
CA ARG A 68 7.48 7.87 6.57
C ARG A 68 7.91 6.53 7.19
N ARG A 69 7.10 6.00 8.11
CA ARG A 69 7.38 4.70 8.71
C ARG A 69 7.38 3.56 7.69
N ALA A 70 6.44 3.58 6.73
CA ALA A 70 6.43 2.61 5.64
C ALA A 70 7.71 2.70 4.80
N PHE A 71 8.14 3.91 4.43
CA PHE A 71 9.42 4.13 3.75
C PHE A 71 10.60 3.51 4.51
N GLU A 72 10.73 3.80 5.79
CA GLU A 72 11.83 3.29 6.62
C GLU A 72 11.89 1.75 6.66
N ILE A 73 10.71 1.11 6.76
CA ILE A 73 10.62 -0.36 6.73
C ILE A 73 11.04 -0.90 5.36
N MET A 74 10.55 -0.31 4.27
CA MET A 74 10.94 -0.74 2.92
C MET A 74 12.44 -0.60 2.67
N ILE A 75 13.07 0.46 3.16
CA ILE A 75 14.53 0.62 3.04
C ILE A 75 15.27 -0.40 3.89
N ALA A 76 14.83 -0.65 5.11
CA ALA A 76 15.46 -1.64 6.00
C ALA A 76 15.36 -3.07 5.45
N GLU A 77 14.27 -3.39 4.75
CA GLU A 77 14.00 -4.72 4.19
C GLU A 77 14.27 -4.80 2.67
N ALA A 78 14.94 -3.80 2.08
CA ALA A 78 15.08 -3.68 0.63
C ALA A 78 15.70 -4.91 -0.05
N ASP A 79 16.69 -5.54 0.58
CA ASP A 79 17.33 -6.73 0.01
C ASP A 79 16.42 -7.96 0.04
N ASP A 80 15.62 -8.13 1.08
CA ASP A 80 14.70 -9.26 1.20
C ASP A 80 13.51 -9.09 0.26
N LEU A 81 12.97 -7.88 0.14
CA LEU A 81 11.95 -7.54 -0.85
C LEU A 81 12.46 -7.75 -2.29
N ALA A 82 13.69 -7.30 -2.58
CA ALA A 82 14.29 -7.49 -3.90
C ALA A 82 14.50 -8.98 -4.24
N ARG A 83 14.91 -9.82 -3.27
CA ARG A 83 15.02 -11.27 -3.48
C ARG A 83 13.65 -11.89 -3.79
N LEU A 84 12.60 -11.44 -3.12
CA LEU A 84 11.25 -11.93 -3.37
C LEU A 84 10.78 -11.54 -4.77
N VAL A 85 10.92 -10.28 -5.15
CA VAL A 85 10.62 -9.78 -6.51
C VAL A 85 11.40 -10.56 -7.56
N SER A 86 12.71 -10.79 -7.34
CA SER A 86 13.55 -11.55 -8.25
C SER A 86 13.04 -12.98 -8.44
N ARG A 87 12.64 -13.66 -7.37
CA ARG A 87 12.12 -15.03 -7.43
C ARG A 87 10.75 -15.12 -8.10
N GLU A 88 9.83 -14.19 -7.79
CA GLU A 88 8.47 -14.23 -8.36
C GLU A 88 8.41 -13.80 -9.82
N ASN A 89 9.31 -12.91 -10.25
CA ASN A 89 9.31 -12.32 -11.60
C ASN A 89 10.42 -12.82 -12.52
N GLY A 90 11.43 -13.52 -11.98
CA GLY A 90 12.63 -13.87 -12.75
C GLY A 90 13.53 -12.66 -13.07
N LYS A 91 13.33 -11.52 -12.42
CA LYS A 91 14.09 -10.29 -12.64
C LYS A 91 15.48 -10.39 -12.02
N VAL A 92 16.49 -9.78 -12.65
CA VAL A 92 17.84 -9.65 -12.06
C VAL A 92 17.76 -8.92 -10.72
N PHE A 93 18.48 -9.41 -9.72
CA PHE A 93 18.42 -8.86 -8.34
C PHE A 93 18.71 -7.36 -8.26
N ALA A 94 19.67 -6.86 -9.04
CA ALA A 94 20.01 -5.43 -9.06
C ALA A 94 18.83 -4.56 -9.53
N ASP A 95 18.10 -5.01 -10.56
CA ASP A 95 16.93 -4.33 -11.09
C ASP A 95 15.75 -4.42 -10.12
N ALA A 96 15.54 -5.59 -9.50
CA ALA A 96 14.53 -5.79 -8.47
C ALA A 96 14.78 -4.85 -7.27
N LYS A 97 16.04 -4.71 -6.86
CA LYS A 97 16.41 -3.79 -5.77
C LYS A 97 16.17 -2.32 -6.15
N ALA A 98 16.54 -1.93 -7.36
CA ALA A 98 16.28 -0.57 -7.86
C ALA A 98 14.77 -0.27 -7.86
N GLU A 99 13.93 -1.23 -8.22
CA GLU A 99 12.48 -1.11 -8.23
C GLU A 99 11.90 -0.95 -6.81
N VAL A 100 12.40 -1.71 -5.84
CA VAL A 100 12.01 -1.56 -4.42
C VAL A 100 12.38 -0.17 -3.90
N LEU A 101 13.60 0.30 -4.18
CA LEU A 101 14.03 1.63 -3.77
C LEU A 101 13.21 2.73 -4.44
N TYR A 102 12.89 2.59 -5.73
CA TYR A 102 12.01 3.50 -6.45
C TYR A 102 10.60 3.54 -5.84
N ALA A 103 10.03 2.37 -5.52
CA ALA A 103 8.72 2.30 -4.87
C ALA A 103 8.73 2.95 -3.47
N ALA A 104 9.81 2.77 -2.70
CA ALA A 104 9.95 3.39 -1.38
C ALA A 104 9.95 4.92 -1.46
N GLU A 105 10.53 5.52 -2.52
CA GLU A 105 10.56 6.98 -2.69
C GLU A 105 9.18 7.61 -2.78
N PHE A 106 8.16 6.92 -3.29
CA PHE A 106 6.79 7.43 -3.27
C PHE A 106 6.27 7.63 -1.84
N PHE A 107 6.56 6.69 -0.95
CA PHE A 107 6.18 6.81 0.46
C PHE A 107 6.90 7.98 1.14
N ARG A 108 8.18 8.18 0.85
CA ARG A 108 8.94 9.33 1.35
C ARG A 108 8.36 10.64 0.84
N TRP A 109 8.19 10.77 -0.48
CA TRP A 109 7.65 11.97 -1.11
C TRP A 109 6.29 12.34 -0.55
N PHE A 110 5.36 11.40 -0.53
CA PHE A 110 4.00 11.67 -0.04
C PHE A 110 3.92 11.83 1.48
N SER A 111 4.88 11.35 2.24
CA SER A 111 4.98 11.68 3.67
C SER A 111 5.24 13.17 3.89
N GLU A 112 6.05 13.79 3.03
CA GLU A 112 6.34 15.21 3.03
C GLU A 112 5.17 16.04 2.49
N GLU A 113 4.50 15.54 1.43
CA GLU A 113 3.34 16.19 0.82
C GLU A 113 2.09 16.16 1.71
N ALA A 114 1.96 15.18 2.59
CA ALA A 114 0.79 15.03 3.44
C ALA A 114 0.43 16.29 4.26
N VAL A 115 1.44 17.10 4.62
CA VAL A 115 1.26 18.34 5.38
C VAL A 115 1.15 19.60 4.50
N ARG A 116 1.28 19.44 3.18
CA ARG A 116 1.21 20.53 2.19
C ARG A 116 -0.10 20.55 1.42
N ILE A 117 -1.06 19.69 1.80
CA ILE A 117 -2.40 19.68 1.19
C ILE A 117 -3.08 21.00 1.55
N GLU A 118 -3.20 21.87 0.57
CA GLU A 118 -3.81 23.18 0.70
C GLU A 118 -5.27 23.13 0.24
N GLY A 119 -6.08 24.04 0.80
CA GLY A 119 -7.39 24.35 0.27
C GLY A 119 -7.33 25.41 -0.82
N ASP A 120 -8.45 25.71 -1.45
CA ASP A 120 -8.58 26.79 -2.43
C ASP A 120 -9.58 27.84 -1.93
N PHE A 121 -9.28 29.11 -2.24
CA PHE A 121 -10.16 30.23 -1.96
C PHE A 121 -10.37 31.02 -3.25
N ARG A 122 -11.64 31.16 -3.66
CA ARG A 122 -12.02 31.91 -4.86
C ARG A 122 -13.19 32.84 -4.57
N THR A 123 -13.22 33.95 -5.28
CA THR A 123 -14.42 34.77 -5.38
C THR A 123 -15.18 34.40 -6.66
N SER A 124 -16.50 34.32 -6.60
CA SER A 124 -17.33 34.11 -7.79
C SER A 124 -17.07 35.21 -8.82
N PRO A 125 -17.28 34.97 -10.13
CA PRO A 125 -17.14 36.00 -11.16
C PRO A 125 -18.04 37.22 -10.93
N SER A 126 -19.19 37.05 -10.28
CA SER A 126 -20.10 38.12 -9.87
C SER A 126 -19.65 38.87 -8.61
N GLY A 127 -18.68 38.36 -7.87
CA GLY A 127 -18.16 38.97 -6.64
C GLY A 127 -19.05 38.80 -5.40
N ASP A 128 -20.18 38.11 -5.54
CA ASP A 128 -21.20 37.99 -4.49
C ASP A 128 -21.01 36.81 -3.54
N LYS A 129 -20.09 35.85 -3.88
CA LYS A 129 -19.84 34.65 -3.11
C LYS A 129 -18.35 34.39 -2.93
N ARG A 130 -18.01 33.84 -1.77
CA ARG A 130 -16.69 33.26 -1.48
C ARG A 130 -16.81 31.73 -1.52
N ILE A 131 -15.94 31.08 -2.29
CA ILE A 131 -15.84 29.62 -2.43
C ILE A 131 -14.60 29.19 -1.69
N ILE A 132 -14.75 28.32 -0.70
CA ILE A 132 -13.65 27.72 0.07
C ILE A 132 -13.78 26.21 -0.11
N VAL A 133 -12.72 25.55 -0.57
CA VAL A 133 -12.62 24.11 -0.74
C VAL A 133 -11.34 23.56 -0.09
#